data_b792126a25250f986e87b89b2584826b
#
_entry.id   b792126a25250f986e87b89b2584826b
#
_cell.length_a   1.000
_cell.length_b   1.000
_cell.length_c   1.000
_cell.angle_alpha   90.00
_cell.angle_beta   90.00
_cell.angle_gamma   90.00
#
_symmetry.space_group_name_H-M   'P 1'
#
loop_
_entity.id
_entity.type
_entity.pdbx_description
1 polymer ?
#
loop_
_entity_poly.entity_id
_entity_poly.type
_entity_poly.pdbx_seq_one_letter_code
_entity_poly.pdbx_strand_id
1 'polypeptide(L)'
;MPVIFNESDINYENLGGGVEVKKLINFDRVKSDFVKTEMWHLDNDAEADFSVKSDDLSWVHTLNGSALIQTELGEPEITEDYFLLLPPGLKVKIISLNDVTLFRATVPNAPRFDQEWDPNNMALRCINWTEEPVLNSEFDARKRIYMLTPQLSGTKVAKGEMILYPPGTEAANHHHEGAEHFQVVLRGNATFFVNEKPYKITAGDTIYIYDNERHYFINDGEEELSFIEYFVPGFYKTVWPEGANVCTWNPTGQNIKGGLPSREIGAHTSAEAHSRTDL
;
A
#
# COMPACT_ATOMS: atom_id res chain seq x y z
N MET A 1 18.15 1.14 -11.01
CA MET A 1 17.16 1.13 -12.10
C MET A 1 15.90 0.53 -11.52
N PRO A 2 14.77 1.19 -11.60
CA PRO A 2 13.55 0.70 -10.98
C PRO A 2 13.21 -0.68 -11.53
N VAL A 3 12.54 -1.47 -10.71
CA VAL A 3 11.95 -2.73 -11.17
C VAL A 3 10.47 -2.48 -11.44
N ILE A 4 10.06 -2.58 -12.70
CA ILE A 4 8.67 -2.41 -13.13
C ILE A 4 8.26 -3.69 -13.86
N PHE A 5 7.13 -4.26 -13.48
CA PHE A 5 6.58 -5.46 -14.09
C PHE A 5 5.05 -5.48 -13.97
N ASN A 6 4.38 -6.09 -14.94
CA ASN A 6 2.94 -6.28 -14.87
C ASN A 6 2.63 -7.64 -14.21
N GLU A 7 1.58 -7.68 -13.42
CA GLU A 7 1.14 -8.91 -12.73
C GLU A 7 0.70 -9.99 -13.73
N SER A 8 0.25 -9.60 -14.94
CA SER A 8 -0.12 -10.53 -16.00
C SER A 8 1.06 -11.32 -16.58
N ASP A 9 2.30 -10.81 -16.42
CA ASP A 9 3.53 -11.49 -16.85
C ASP A 9 3.99 -12.56 -15.85
N ILE A 10 3.29 -12.70 -14.72
CA ILE A 10 3.62 -13.64 -13.65
C ILE A 10 2.60 -14.76 -13.62
N ASN A 11 3.10 -15.98 -13.75
CA ASN A 11 2.24 -17.17 -13.67
C ASN A 11 1.77 -17.41 -12.25
N TYR A 12 0.54 -17.87 -12.13
CA TYR A 12 0.02 -18.41 -10.89
C TYR A 12 0.72 -19.74 -10.53
N GLU A 13 0.98 -19.90 -9.25
CA GLU A 13 1.27 -21.18 -8.60
C GLU A 13 -0.05 -21.73 -8.06
N ASN A 14 -0.52 -22.87 -8.58
CA ASN A 14 -1.75 -23.50 -8.12
C ASN A 14 -1.47 -24.26 -6.82
N LEU A 15 -2.15 -23.91 -5.75
CA LEU A 15 -2.03 -24.55 -4.43
C LEU A 15 -3.06 -25.64 -4.22
N GLY A 16 -3.98 -25.86 -5.18
CA GLY A 16 -5.11 -26.79 -5.07
C GLY A 16 -6.33 -26.15 -4.40
N GLY A 17 -7.47 -26.85 -4.46
CA GLY A 17 -8.70 -26.40 -3.79
C GLY A 17 -9.28 -25.08 -4.28
N GLY A 18 -8.99 -24.65 -5.51
CA GLY A 18 -9.43 -23.36 -6.04
C GLY A 18 -8.59 -22.18 -5.57
N VAL A 19 -7.35 -22.42 -5.12
CA VAL A 19 -6.43 -21.39 -4.62
C VAL A 19 -5.22 -21.27 -5.53
N GLU A 20 -4.95 -20.06 -5.99
CA GLU A 20 -3.80 -19.72 -6.82
C GLU A 20 -3.06 -18.50 -6.28
N VAL A 21 -1.73 -18.47 -6.40
CA VAL A 21 -0.89 -17.38 -5.87
C VAL A 21 0.15 -16.95 -6.88
N LYS A 22 0.29 -15.63 -7.06
CA LYS A 22 1.43 -15.00 -7.77
C LYS A 22 2.38 -14.39 -6.74
N LYS A 23 3.68 -14.65 -6.85
CA LYS A 23 4.73 -13.96 -6.08
C LYS A 23 5.18 -12.72 -6.84
N LEU A 24 4.70 -11.54 -6.43
CA LEU A 24 4.95 -10.28 -7.11
C LEU A 24 6.35 -9.73 -6.74
N ILE A 25 6.53 -9.23 -5.52
CA ILE A 25 7.81 -8.76 -5.01
C ILE A 25 8.47 -9.89 -4.21
N ASN A 26 9.70 -10.22 -4.55
CA ASN A 26 10.54 -11.17 -3.84
C ASN A 26 12.02 -10.81 -4.08
N PHE A 27 12.91 -11.38 -3.27
CA PHE A 27 14.35 -11.10 -3.36
C PHE A 27 14.94 -11.35 -4.75
N ASP A 28 14.50 -12.39 -5.46
CA ASP A 28 15.06 -12.72 -6.77
C ASP A 28 14.72 -11.68 -7.83
N ARG A 29 13.54 -11.03 -7.71
CA ARG A 29 13.10 -10.00 -8.65
C ARG A 29 13.66 -8.62 -8.30
N VAL A 30 13.56 -8.20 -7.05
CA VAL A 30 13.93 -6.83 -6.65
C VAL A 30 15.30 -6.72 -5.98
N LYS A 31 15.97 -7.83 -5.65
CA LYS A 31 17.27 -7.85 -4.95
C LYS A 31 17.27 -7.09 -3.61
N SER A 32 16.11 -7.01 -3.00
CA SER A 32 15.88 -6.46 -1.66
C SER A 32 15.03 -7.43 -0.84
N ASP A 33 15.25 -7.44 0.47
CA ASP A 33 14.50 -8.26 1.42
C ASP A 33 13.58 -7.44 2.35
N PHE A 34 13.33 -6.17 1.99
CA PHE A 34 12.50 -5.27 2.80
C PHE A 34 11.06 -5.72 2.84
N VAL A 35 10.55 -6.21 1.72
CA VAL A 35 9.16 -6.65 1.62
C VAL A 35 9.02 -7.82 0.65
N LYS A 36 8.01 -8.66 0.88
CA LYS A 36 7.49 -9.65 -0.06
C LYS A 36 6.03 -9.36 -0.31
N THR A 37 5.59 -9.49 -1.57
CA THR A 37 4.18 -9.34 -1.90
C THR A 37 3.68 -10.48 -2.75
N GLU A 38 2.43 -10.84 -2.53
CA GLU A 38 1.73 -11.92 -3.19
C GLU A 38 0.35 -11.44 -3.63
N MET A 39 -0.12 -11.95 -4.74
CA MET A 39 -1.52 -11.84 -5.15
C MET A 39 -2.15 -13.23 -5.05
N TRP A 40 -3.18 -13.33 -4.24
CA TRP A 40 -3.94 -14.55 -4.01
C TRP A 40 -5.25 -14.47 -4.76
N HIS A 41 -5.57 -15.50 -5.49
CA HIS A 41 -6.89 -15.68 -6.11
C HIS A 41 -7.51 -16.93 -5.51
N LEU A 42 -8.75 -16.81 -5.02
CA LEU A 42 -9.52 -17.91 -4.49
C LEU A 42 -10.86 -17.96 -5.23
N ASP A 43 -11.17 -19.11 -5.79
CA ASP A 43 -12.50 -19.41 -6.35
C ASP A 43 -13.57 -19.33 -5.26
N ASN A 44 -14.83 -19.21 -5.63
CA ASN A 44 -15.95 -19.23 -4.68
C ASN A 44 -15.90 -20.45 -3.77
N ASP A 45 -16.13 -20.25 -2.47
CA ASP A 45 -16.07 -21.27 -1.40
C ASP A 45 -14.67 -21.93 -1.19
N ALA A 46 -13.62 -21.45 -1.88
CA ALA A 46 -12.26 -21.91 -1.65
C ALA A 46 -11.72 -21.44 -0.29
N GLU A 47 -10.86 -22.24 0.30
CA GLU A 47 -10.23 -21.98 1.59
C GLU A 47 -8.71 -21.98 1.48
N ALA A 48 -8.05 -21.06 2.17
CA ALA A 48 -6.60 -21.00 2.24
C ALA A 48 -6.12 -20.64 3.65
N ASP A 49 -5.00 -21.22 4.05
CA ASP A 49 -4.38 -20.97 5.34
C ASP A 49 -2.99 -20.39 5.17
N PHE A 50 -2.63 -19.43 6.03
CA PHE A 50 -1.27 -18.97 6.20
C PHE A 50 -0.99 -18.51 7.63
N SER A 51 0.27 -18.23 7.93
CA SER A 51 0.66 -17.67 9.23
C SER A 51 1.57 -16.48 9.03
N VAL A 52 1.39 -15.44 9.84
CA VAL A 52 2.36 -14.36 10.02
C VAL A 52 3.39 -14.84 11.03
N LYS A 53 4.67 -14.77 10.73
CA LYS A 53 5.72 -15.15 11.69
C LYS A 53 5.76 -14.16 12.86
N SER A 54 6.37 -14.57 13.97
CA SER A 54 6.46 -13.78 15.20
C SER A 54 7.24 -12.46 15.09
N ASP A 55 8.06 -12.35 14.04
CA ASP A 55 8.88 -11.18 13.73
C ASP A 55 8.56 -10.54 12.37
N ASP A 56 7.48 -10.94 11.74
CA ASP A 56 7.01 -10.36 10.48
C ASP A 56 5.82 -9.42 10.76
N LEU A 57 5.69 -8.36 9.95
CA LEU A 57 4.46 -7.57 9.83
C LEU A 57 3.80 -7.91 8.51
N SER A 58 2.47 -8.14 8.51
CA SER A 58 1.76 -8.44 7.26
C SER A 58 0.44 -7.67 7.17
N TRP A 59 0.00 -7.44 5.93
CA TRP A 59 -1.33 -6.87 5.65
C TRP A 59 -1.92 -7.46 4.38
N VAL A 60 -3.23 -7.35 4.29
CA VAL A 60 -4.02 -7.78 3.12
C VAL A 60 -4.88 -6.62 2.66
N HIS A 61 -4.92 -6.39 1.35
CA HIS A 61 -5.83 -5.48 0.68
C HIS A 61 -6.70 -6.30 -0.28
N THR A 62 -8.00 -6.23 -0.14
CA THR A 62 -8.93 -6.90 -1.06
C THR A 62 -9.02 -6.08 -2.33
N LEU A 63 -8.66 -6.66 -3.47
CA LEU A 63 -8.69 -5.99 -4.77
C LEU A 63 -9.98 -6.25 -5.54
N ASN A 64 -10.61 -7.40 -5.30
CA ASN A 64 -11.88 -7.78 -5.90
C ASN A 64 -12.55 -8.85 -5.05
N GLY A 65 -13.88 -8.86 -5.00
CA GLY A 65 -14.67 -9.87 -4.33
C GLY A 65 -14.76 -9.72 -2.81
N SER A 66 -15.07 -10.81 -2.11
CA SER A 66 -15.21 -10.81 -0.65
C SER A 66 -14.74 -12.13 -0.02
N ALA A 67 -14.27 -12.04 1.21
CA ALA A 67 -13.83 -13.19 2.00
C ALA A 67 -14.12 -13.01 3.49
N LEU A 68 -14.34 -14.12 4.18
CA LEU A 68 -14.30 -14.20 5.64
C LEU A 68 -12.87 -14.54 6.06
N ILE A 69 -12.31 -13.75 6.96
CA ILE A 69 -10.97 -13.97 7.51
C ILE A 69 -11.13 -14.52 8.93
N GLN A 70 -10.79 -15.77 9.14
CA GLN A 70 -10.89 -16.40 10.46
C GLN A 70 -9.53 -16.40 11.16
N THR A 71 -9.50 -15.88 12.38
CA THR A 71 -8.32 -15.84 13.25
C THR A 71 -8.75 -16.03 14.70
N GLU A 72 -7.79 -16.27 15.60
CA GLU A 72 -8.05 -16.29 17.06
C GLU A 72 -8.41 -14.91 17.63
N LEU A 73 -8.15 -13.82 16.89
CA LEU A 73 -8.43 -12.43 17.32
C LEU A 73 -9.74 -11.88 16.76
N GLY A 74 -10.41 -12.61 15.87
CA GLY A 74 -11.68 -12.20 15.27
C GLY A 74 -11.90 -12.79 13.88
N GLU A 75 -13.10 -12.57 13.36
CA GLU A 75 -13.57 -13.11 12.08
C GLU A 75 -14.18 -12.01 11.20
N PRO A 76 -13.40 -10.99 10.74
CA PRO A 76 -13.95 -9.97 9.88
C PRO A 76 -14.28 -10.51 8.48
N GLU A 77 -15.41 -10.04 7.93
CA GLU A 77 -15.67 -10.12 6.50
C GLU A 77 -15.02 -8.92 5.82
N ILE A 78 -14.29 -9.15 4.73
CA ILE A 78 -13.58 -8.13 3.96
C ILE A 78 -14.09 -8.09 2.52
N THR A 79 -14.19 -6.88 1.99
CA THR A 79 -14.51 -6.57 0.59
C THR A 79 -13.45 -5.62 0.03
N GLU A 80 -13.60 -5.15 -1.19
CA GLU A 80 -12.72 -4.18 -1.84
C GLU A 80 -12.52 -2.87 -1.04
N ASP A 81 -13.46 -2.55 -0.15
CA ASP A 81 -13.38 -1.38 0.73
C ASP A 81 -12.41 -1.56 1.92
N TYR A 82 -11.85 -2.77 2.13
CA TYR A 82 -11.13 -3.10 3.35
C TYR A 82 -9.65 -3.37 3.15
N PHE A 83 -8.89 -2.83 4.09
CA PHE A 83 -7.50 -3.13 4.37
C PHE A 83 -7.40 -3.84 5.71
N LEU A 84 -6.71 -4.97 5.77
CA LEU A 84 -6.56 -5.79 6.97
C LEU A 84 -5.10 -5.82 7.42
N LEU A 85 -4.82 -5.29 8.60
CA LEU A 85 -3.51 -5.41 9.25
C LEU A 85 -3.48 -6.66 10.12
N LEU A 86 -2.45 -7.48 9.91
CA LEU A 86 -2.26 -8.77 10.56
C LEU A 86 -1.07 -8.69 11.53
N PRO A 87 -1.32 -8.80 12.85
CA PRO A 87 -0.23 -8.76 13.82
C PRO A 87 0.70 -9.99 13.72
N PRO A 88 1.93 -9.88 14.27
CA PRO A 88 2.89 -10.98 14.33
C PRO A 88 2.35 -12.21 15.04
N GLY A 89 2.72 -13.39 14.55
CA GLY A 89 2.36 -14.68 15.15
C GLY A 89 0.95 -15.19 14.77
N LEU A 90 0.15 -14.39 14.07
CA LEU A 90 -1.25 -14.71 13.78
C LEU A 90 -1.37 -15.86 12.77
N LYS A 91 -2.24 -16.82 13.06
CA LYS A 91 -2.72 -17.80 12.08
C LYS A 91 -3.99 -17.27 11.43
N VAL A 92 -4.04 -17.35 10.12
CA VAL A 92 -5.12 -16.79 9.30
C VAL A 92 -5.68 -17.87 8.39
N LYS A 93 -6.99 -18.05 8.43
CA LYS A 93 -7.74 -18.81 7.44
C LYS A 93 -8.59 -17.85 6.63
N ILE A 94 -8.49 -17.94 5.31
CA ILE A 94 -9.33 -17.22 4.36
C ILE A 94 -10.41 -18.16 3.86
N ILE A 95 -11.64 -17.71 3.84
CA ILE A 95 -12.77 -18.39 3.21
C ILE A 95 -13.36 -17.43 2.19
N SER A 96 -13.24 -17.78 0.92
CA SER A 96 -13.82 -16.98 -0.17
C SER A 96 -15.34 -17.06 -0.13
N LEU A 97 -16.01 -15.91 -0.14
CA LEU A 97 -17.49 -15.83 -0.17
C LEU A 97 -18.02 -15.69 -1.62
N ASN A 98 -17.12 -15.30 -2.52
CA ASN A 98 -17.26 -15.29 -3.97
C ASN A 98 -15.84 -15.31 -4.53
N ASP A 99 -15.65 -15.28 -5.85
CA ASP A 99 -14.29 -15.19 -6.39
C ASP A 99 -13.58 -13.95 -5.82
N VAL A 100 -12.49 -14.16 -5.09
CA VAL A 100 -11.78 -13.08 -4.40
C VAL A 100 -10.33 -12.96 -4.86
N THR A 101 -9.87 -11.73 -5.03
CA THR A 101 -8.46 -11.40 -5.28
C THR A 101 -7.94 -10.55 -4.14
N LEU A 102 -6.90 -11.06 -3.48
CA LEU A 102 -6.26 -10.41 -2.33
C LEU A 102 -4.80 -10.06 -2.67
N PHE A 103 -4.42 -8.82 -2.42
CA PHE A 103 -3.02 -8.41 -2.38
C PHE A 103 -2.51 -8.55 -0.95
N ARG A 104 -1.49 -9.36 -0.73
CA ARG A 104 -0.84 -9.54 0.57
C ARG A 104 0.59 -9.01 0.50
N ALA A 105 0.97 -8.22 1.50
CA ALA A 105 2.35 -7.84 1.72
C ALA A 105 2.85 -8.32 3.08
N THR A 106 4.14 -8.59 3.15
CA THR A 106 4.83 -9.02 4.38
C THR A 106 6.20 -8.37 4.46
N VAL A 107 6.48 -7.70 5.55
CA VAL A 107 7.82 -7.20 5.91
C VAL A 107 8.47 -8.25 6.80
N PRO A 108 9.46 -9.00 6.30
CA PRO A 108 10.15 -10.01 7.11
C PRO A 108 11.12 -9.36 8.07
N ASN A 109 11.29 -9.95 9.27
CA ASN A 109 12.18 -9.44 10.33
C ASN A 109 11.92 -7.94 10.59
N ALA A 110 10.65 -7.61 10.80
CA ALA A 110 10.14 -6.25 10.97
C ALA A 110 10.81 -5.45 12.13
N PRO A 111 11.24 -6.08 13.25
CA PRO A 111 11.93 -5.37 14.34
C PRO A 111 13.15 -4.57 13.90
N ARG A 112 13.81 -4.94 12.79
CA ARG A 112 14.97 -4.19 12.26
C ARG A 112 14.65 -2.79 11.79
N PHE A 113 13.37 -2.51 11.52
CA PHE A 113 12.87 -1.23 11.00
C PHE A 113 12.20 -0.35 12.06
N ASP A 114 12.01 -0.88 13.27
CA ASP A 114 11.37 -0.14 14.37
C ASP A 114 12.03 -0.49 15.71
N GLN A 115 12.80 0.45 16.26
CA GLN A 115 13.48 0.25 17.54
C GLN A 115 12.51 0.13 18.74
N GLU A 116 11.26 0.58 18.55
CA GLU A 116 10.18 0.52 19.53
C GLU A 116 9.23 -0.66 19.26
N TRP A 117 9.68 -1.62 18.42
CA TRP A 117 8.88 -2.79 18.06
C TRP A 117 8.39 -3.55 19.28
N ASP A 118 7.08 -3.62 19.44
CA ASP A 118 6.42 -4.45 20.43
C ASP A 118 5.19 -5.13 19.80
N PRO A 119 5.27 -6.43 19.52
CA PRO A 119 4.16 -7.15 18.91
C PRO A 119 2.90 -7.20 19.79
N ASN A 120 3.03 -6.99 21.12
CA ASN A 120 1.87 -6.96 22.02
C ASN A 120 1.03 -5.68 21.87
N ASN A 121 1.59 -4.63 21.28
CA ASN A 121 0.88 -3.40 20.98
C ASN A 121 0.16 -3.44 19.63
N MET A 122 0.34 -4.50 18.85
CA MET A 122 -0.28 -4.66 17.54
C MET A 122 -1.55 -5.48 17.63
N ALA A 123 -2.59 -5.02 16.96
CA ALA A 123 -3.89 -5.68 16.93
C ALA A 123 -4.26 -6.09 15.50
N LEU A 124 -5.11 -7.10 15.38
CA LEU A 124 -5.86 -7.34 14.17
C LEU A 124 -6.74 -6.10 13.90
N ARG A 125 -6.55 -5.43 12.78
CA ARG A 125 -7.34 -4.26 12.41
C ARG A 125 -7.92 -4.43 11.02
N CYS A 126 -9.23 -4.35 10.95
CA CYS A 126 -9.98 -4.29 9.71
C CYS A 126 -10.36 -2.81 9.49
N ILE A 127 -9.72 -2.18 8.51
CA ILE A 127 -9.87 -0.75 8.23
C ILE A 127 -10.66 -0.61 6.94
N ASN A 128 -11.81 0.06 7.02
CA ASN A 128 -12.53 0.49 5.83
C ASN A 128 -11.82 1.72 5.26
N TRP A 129 -10.95 1.53 4.26
CA TRP A 129 -10.15 2.62 3.69
C TRP A 129 -11.02 3.68 3.00
N THR A 130 -12.23 3.31 2.57
CA THR A 130 -13.15 4.25 1.94
C THR A 130 -13.82 5.20 2.93
N GLU A 131 -13.71 4.92 4.23
CA GLU A 131 -14.14 5.80 5.32
C GLU A 131 -13.01 6.65 5.89
N GLU A 132 -11.75 6.42 5.48
CA GLU A 132 -10.62 7.20 5.91
C GLU A 132 -10.66 8.64 5.33
N PRO A 133 -10.01 9.62 6.01
CA PRO A 133 -9.98 11.00 5.55
C PRO A 133 -9.34 11.15 4.18
N VAL A 134 -10.00 11.88 3.28
CA VAL A 134 -9.41 12.29 2.01
C VAL A 134 -8.68 13.62 2.20
N LEU A 135 -7.43 13.66 1.75
CA LEU A 135 -6.64 14.87 1.67
C LEU A 135 -6.44 15.27 0.21
N ASN A 136 -6.67 16.53 -0.10
CA ASN A 136 -6.40 17.11 -1.42
C ASN A 136 -5.02 17.74 -1.47
N SER A 137 -4.37 17.63 -2.63
CA SER A 137 -3.19 18.40 -2.97
C SER A 137 -3.52 19.90 -2.96
N GLU A 138 -2.59 20.73 -2.47
CA GLU A 138 -2.69 22.19 -2.52
C GLU A 138 -2.70 22.74 -3.96
N PHE A 139 -2.02 22.06 -4.89
CA PHE A 139 -1.76 22.59 -6.23
C PHE A 139 -2.70 22.08 -7.31
N ASP A 140 -3.32 20.93 -7.08
CA ASP A 140 -4.13 20.25 -8.09
C ASP A 140 -5.21 19.34 -7.47
N ALA A 141 -5.88 18.52 -8.29
CA ALA A 141 -6.95 17.66 -7.82
C ALA A 141 -6.51 16.28 -7.34
N ARG A 142 -5.20 16.05 -7.11
CA ARG A 142 -4.73 14.77 -6.55
C ARG A 142 -5.26 14.57 -5.14
N LYS A 143 -5.52 13.31 -4.81
CA LYS A 143 -6.02 12.91 -3.50
C LYS A 143 -5.10 11.88 -2.87
N ARG A 144 -5.08 11.89 -1.53
CA ARG A 144 -4.36 10.93 -0.69
C ARG A 144 -5.27 10.41 0.41
N ILE A 145 -5.19 9.10 0.67
CA ILE A 145 -5.90 8.42 1.75
C ILE A 145 -4.88 7.53 2.46
N TYR A 146 -4.67 7.73 3.74
CA TYR A 146 -3.77 6.90 4.53
C TYR A 146 -4.48 5.63 5.00
N MET A 147 -3.90 4.47 4.71
CA MET A 147 -4.43 3.15 5.11
C MET A 147 -3.58 2.47 6.18
N LEU A 148 -2.28 2.72 6.17
CA LEU A 148 -1.33 2.14 7.11
C LEU A 148 -0.42 3.26 7.64
N THR A 149 -0.53 3.55 8.92
CA THR A 149 0.25 4.58 9.61
C THR A 149 0.61 4.09 11.00
N PRO A 150 1.58 4.71 11.70
CA PRO A 150 1.91 4.33 13.07
C PRO A 150 0.72 4.37 14.04
N GLN A 151 -0.20 5.31 13.87
CA GLN A 151 -1.43 5.39 14.67
C GLN A 151 -2.35 4.19 14.44
N LEU A 152 -2.46 3.73 13.20
CA LEU A 152 -3.32 2.60 12.84
C LEU A 152 -2.67 1.25 13.12
N SER A 153 -1.36 1.13 12.99
CA SER A 153 -0.63 -0.14 13.10
C SER A 153 0.04 -0.39 14.45
N GLY A 154 0.35 0.67 15.20
CA GLY A 154 1.16 0.58 16.41
C GLY A 154 2.65 0.42 16.14
N THR A 155 3.12 0.59 14.90
CA THR A 155 4.54 0.44 14.53
C THR A 155 4.94 1.37 13.39
N LYS A 156 6.25 1.69 13.33
CA LYS A 156 6.86 2.49 12.25
C LYS A 156 7.44 1.64 11.12
N VAL A 157 7.23 0.34 11.14
CA VAL A 157 7.79 -0.62 10.15
C VAL A 157 7.33 -0.33 8.73
N ALA A 158 6.07 0.06 8.55
CA ALA A 158 5.55 0.38 7.23
C ALA A 158 4.57 1.55 7.28
N LYS A 159 4.46 2.26 6.15
CA LYS A 159 3.44 3.26 5.89
C LYS A 159 2.78 2.95 4.55
N GLY A 160 1.46 3.11 4.47
CA GLY A 160 0.71 2.81 3.25
C GLY A 160 -0.38 3.84 2.98
N GLU A 161 -0.57 4.12 1.70
CA GLU A 161 -1.53 5.10 1.22
C GLU A 161 -2.12 4.74 -0.14
N MET A 162 -3.35 5.16 -0.36
CA MET A 162 -4.00 5.21 -1.67
C MET A 162 -3.80 6.60 -2.25
N ILE A 163 -3.34 6.67 -3.49
CA ILE A 163 -3.13 7.92 -4.21
C ILE A 163 -3.97 7.92 -5.48
N LEU A 164 -4.62 9.08 -5.75
CA LEU A 164 -5.44 9.29 -6.93
C LEU A 164 -4.91 10.51 -7.69
N TYR A 165 -4.63 10.31 -8.97
CA TYR A 165 -4.10 11.33 -9.89
C TYR A 165 -5.11 11.53 -11.04
N PRO A 166 -5.97 12.56 -11.00
CA PRO A 166 -6.78 12.93 -12.15
C PRO A 166 -5.93 13.24 -13.40
N PRO A 167 -6.48 13.12 -14.62
CA PRO A 167 -5.77 13.48 -15.84
C PRO A 167 -5.15 14.88 -15.79
N GLY A 168 -3.92 14.99 -16.29
CA GLY A 168 -3.16 16.26 -16.33
C GLY A 168 -2.49 16.67 -15.02
N THR A 169 -2.56 15.84 -13.97
CA THR A 169 -1.86 16.11 -12.70
C THR A 169 -0.47 15.50 -12.67
N GLU A 170 0.43 16.10 -11.89
CA GLU A 170 1.81 15.63 -11.76
C GLU A 170 2.34 15.76 -10.33
N ALA A 171 3.28 14.91 -9.95
CA ALA A 171 4.05 15.06 -8.72
C ALA A 171 5.35 15.80 -9.00
N ALA A 172 5.81 16.61 -8.05
CA ALA A 172 7.15 17.16 -8.09
C ALA A 172 8.20 16.03 -8.02
N ASN A 173 9.26 16.14 -8.82
CA ASN A 173 10.38 15.20 -8.78
C ASN A 173 11.01 15.17 -7.38
N HIS A 174 11.14 13.99 -6.79
CA HIS A 174 11.66 13.80 -5.43
C HIS A 174 12.33 12.44 -5.27
N HIS A 175 12.94 12.21 -4.12
CA HIS A 175 13.37 10.89 -3.68
C HIS A 175 13.14 10.75 -2.18
N HIS A 176 13.22 9.52 -1.70
CA HIS A 176 13.13 9.20 -0.28
C HIS A 176 14.49 8.73 0.22
N GLU A 177 14.90 9.22 1.40
CA GLU A 177 16.10 8.78 2.11
C GLU A 177 15.68 7.91 3.30
N GLY A 178 16.21 6.68 3.35
CA GLY A 178 16.01 5.75 4.47
C GLY A 178 14.86 4.78 4.30
N ALA A 179 14.17 4.73 3.15
CA ALA A 179 13.17 3.72 2.84
C ALA A 179 13.20 3.29 1.39
N GLU A 180 12.86 2.04 1.15
CA GLU A 180 12.41 1.56 -0.15
C GLU A 180 10.88 1.59 -0.17
N HIS A 181 10.28 1.70 -1.35
CA HIS A 181 8.84 1.67 -1.47
C HIS A 181 8.40 0.99 -2.76
N PHE A 182 7.14 0.59 -2.78
CA PHE A 182 6.56 0.00 -3.96
C PHE A 182 5.14 0.51 -4.16
N GLN A 183 4.73 0.48 -5.42
CA GLN A 183 3.39 0.88 -5.84
C GLN A 183 2.76 -0.24 -6.66
N VAL A 184 1.46 -0.41 -6.51
CA VAL A 184 0.64 -1.29 -7.35
C VAL A 184 -0.42 -0.43 -8.03
N VAL A 185 -0.36 -0.34 -9.35
CA VAL A 185 -1.31 0.43 -10.14
C VAL A 185 -2.62 -0.34 -10.21
N LEU A 186 -3.68 0.24 -9.66
CA LEU A 186 -5.01 -0.38 -9.62
C LEU A 186 -5.86 0.00 -10.83
N ARG A 187 -5.70 1.23 -11.32
CA ARG A 187 -6.51 1.77 -12.42
C ARG A 187 -5.75 2.84 -13.19
N GLY A 188 -6.10 2.98 -14.46
CA GLY A 188 -5.59 4.03 -15.35
C GLY A 188 -4.22 3.71 -15.93
N ASN A 189 -3.62 4.69 -16.54
CA ASN A 189 -2.28 4.66 -17.09
C ASN A 189 -1.62 6.03 -16.93
N ALA A 190 -0.29 6.07 -16.93
CA ALA A 190 0.47 7.30 -16.76
C ALA A 190 1.91 7.14 -17.29
N THR A 191 2.67 8.23 -17.23
CA THR A 191 4.12 8.18 -17.40
C THR A 191 4.78 8.34 -16.02
N PHE A 192 5.51 7.31 -15.62
CA PHE A 192 6.36 7.31 -14.44
C PHE A 192 7.79 7.63 -14.84
N PHE A 193 8.43 8.53 -14.13
CA PHE A 193 9.82 8.93 -14.37
C PHE A 193 10.71 8.45 -13.24
N VAL A 194 11.85 7.85 -13.60
CA VAL A 194 12.90 7.52 -12.64
C VAL A 194 14.23 7.99 -13.19
N ASN A 195 14.93 8.84 -12.43
CA ASN A 195 16.17 9.48 -12.85
C ASN A 195 16.02 10.09 -14.26
N GLU A 196 14.93 10.83 -14.48
CA GLU A 196 14.52 11.51 -15.72
C GLU A 196 14.21 10.57 -16.91
N LYS A 197 14.19 9.26 -16.72
CA LYS A 197 13.81 8.29 -17.75
C LYS A 197 12.31 7.98 -17.64
N PRO A 198 11.55 8.13 -18.73
CA PRO A 198 10.13 7.80 -18.73
C PRO A 198 9.88 6.31 -18.88
N TYR A 199 8.86 5.84 -18.17
CA TYR A 199 8.31 4.50 -18.26
C TYR A 199 6.78 4.61 -18.35
N LYS A 200 6.17 3.99 -19.34
CA LYS A 200 4.70 3.90 -19.39
C LYS A 200 4.26 2.83 -18.40
N ILE A 201 3.26 3.18 -17.62
CA ILE A 201 2.66 2.30 -16.62
C ILE A 201 1.16 2.19 -16.84
N THR A 202 0.59 1.07 -16.44
CA THR A 202 -0.84 0.77 -16.57
C THR A 202 -1.33 -0.07 -15.40
N ALA A 203 -2.64 -0.22 -15.29
CA ALA A 203 -3.24 -1.10 -14.28
C ALA A 203 -2.61 -2.50 -14.29
N GLY A 204 -2.35 -3.06 -13.10
CA GLY A 204 -1.64 -4.32 -12.89
C GLY A 204 -0.11 -4.17 -12.78
N ASP A 205 0.45 -3.00 -13.08
CA ASP A 205 1.90 -2.79 -12.89
C ASP A 205 2.24 -2.66 -11.41
N THR A 206 3.32 -3.33 -11.04
CA THR A 206 4.03 -3.15 -9.77
C THR A 206 5.34 -2.42 -10.04
N ILE A 207 5.58 -1.35 -9.30
CA ILE A 207 6.78 -0.52 -9.40
C ILE A 207 7.51 -0.64 -8.07
N TYR A 208 8.79 -1.04 -8.10
CA TYR A 208 9.65 -1.06 -6.93
C TYR A 208 10.73 -0.01 -7.06
N ILE A 209 10.85 0.85 -6.07
CA ILE A 209 11.72 2.03 -6.05
C ILE A 209 12.67 1.89 -4.86
N TYR A 210 13.97 1.94 -5.16
CA TYR A 210 15.00 1.83 -4.13
C TYR A 210 15.21 3.12 -3.37
N ASP A 211 15.84 3.01 -2.22
CA ASP A 211 16.31 4.16 -1.45
C ASP A 211 17.11 5.13 -2.34
N ASN A 212 16.84 6.43 -2.18
CA ASN A 212 17.46 7.52 -2.95
C ASN A 212 17.17 7.54 -4.47
N GLU A 213 16.29 6.73 -5.01
CA GLU A 213 15.91 6.78 -6.42
C GLU A 213 14.94 7.93 -6.70
N ARG A 214 15.36 8.91 -7.52
CA ARG A 214 14.51 10.05 -7.91
C ARG A 214 13.39 9.62 -8.82
N HIS A 215 12.19 10.07 -8.50
CA HIS A 215 11.00 9.69 -9.27
C HIS A 215 9.87 10.72 -9.18
N TYR A 216 8.95 10.62 -10.13
CA TYR A 216 7.69 11.35 -10.16
C TYR A 216 6.74 10.75 -11.20
N PHE A 217 5.46 11.15 -11.15
CA PHE A 217 4.42 10.75 -12.08
C PHE A 217 3.87 11.95 -12.83
N ILE A 218 3.50 11.71 -14.08
CA ILE A 218 2.61 12.59 -14.84
C ILE A 218 1.44 11.71 -15.30
N ASN A 219 0.22 12.03 -14.87
CA ASN A 219 -0.95 11.41 -15.47
C ASN A 219 -1.25 12.08 -16.82
N ASP A 220 -0.62 11.57 -17.86
CA ASP A 220 -0.82 11.95 -19.24
C ASP A 220 -1.86 11.06 -19.95
N GLY A 221 -2.59 10.23 -19.19
CA GLY A 221 -3.72 9.43 -19.65
C GLY A 221 -5.04 10.20 -19.64
N GLU A 222 -6.10 9.52 -20.10
CA GLU A 222 -7.45 10.08 -20.17
C GLU A 222 -8.28 9.76 -18.92
N GLU A 223 -7.84 8.82 -18.10
CA GLU A 223 -8.50 8.36 -16.88
C GLU A 223 -7.72 8.73 -15.62
N GLU A 224 -8.41 8.74 -14.47
CA GLU A 224 -7.76 8.84 -13.19
C GLU A 224 -6.82 7.65 -12.97
N LEU A 225 -5.54 7.92 -12.71
CA LEU A 225 -4.60 6.93 -12.22
C LEU A 225 -4.83 6.74 -10.73
N SER A 226 -5.00 5.50 -10.29
CA SER A 226 -4.99 5.15 -8.86
C SER A 226 -4.01 4.03 -8.57
N PHE A 227 -3.30 4.15 -7.47
CA PHE A 227 -2.35 3.14 -6.99
C PHE A 227 -2.29 3.12 -5.47
N ILE A 228 -1.97 1.96 -4.93
CA ILE A 228 -1.55 1.80 -3.54
C ILE A 228 -0.04 1.93 -3.46
N GLU A 229 0.45 2.64 -2.45
CA GLU A 229 1.87 2.87 -2.20
C GLU A 229 2.23 2.48 -0.78
N TYR A 230 3.33 1.73 -0.61
CA TYR A 230 3.81 1.30 0.70
C TYR A 230 5.30 1.53 0.83
N PHE A 231 5.70 2.13 1.93
CA PHE A 231 7.08 2.43 2.32
C PHE A 231 7.55 1.48 3.42
N VAL A 232 8.79 0.99 3.31
CA VAL A 232 9.47 0.19 4.32
C VAL A 232 10.90 0.71 4.48
N PRO A 233 11.29 1.18 5.68
CA PRO A 233 10.44 1.48 6.84
C PRO A 233 9.42 2.59 6.55
N GLY A 234 8.40 2.70 7.39
CA GLY A 234 7.39 3.75 7.32
C GLY A 234 7.90 5.14 7.77
N PHE A 235 9.13 5.22 8.24
CA PHE A 235 9.79 6.45 8.65
C PHE A 235 10.97 6.74 7.71
N TYR A 236 10.89 7.82 6.94
CA TYR A 236 11.84 8.21 5.90
C TYR A 236 11.83 9.73 5.69
N LYS A 237 12.82 10.26 4.99
CA LYS A 237 12.86 11.68 4.62
C LYS A 237 12.58 11.83 3.13
N THR A 238 11.64 12.70 2.76
CA THR A 238 11.42 13.09 1.37
C THR A 238 12.29 14.30 1.03
N VAL A 239 13.00 14.22 -0.09
CA VAL A 239 13.93 15.25 -0.57
C VAL A 239 13.53 15.72 -1.95
N TRP A 240 13.28 17.01 -2.08
CA TRP A 240 12.96 17.70 -3.32
C TRP A 240 14.15 18.49 -3.86
N PRO A 241 14.21 18.76 -5.17
CA PRO A 241 15.16 19.73 -5.73
C PRO A 241 14.98 21.10 -5.09
N GLU A 242 16.04 21.91 -5.11
CA GLU A 242 15.97 23.29 -4.70
C GLU A 242 14.92 24.05 -5.54
N GLY A 243 14.03 24.80 -4.87
CA GLY A 243 12.95 25.56 -5.50
C GLY A 243 11.74 24.74 -5.94
N ALA A 244 11.68 23.44 -5.64
CA ALA A 244 10.49 22.64 -5.90
C ALA A 244 9.30 23.09 -5.03
N ASN A 245 8.12 23.04 -5.60
CA ASN A 245 6.87 23.26 -4.87
C ASN A 245 6.53 22.02 -4.05
N VAL A 246 6.82 22.06 -2.75
CA VAL A 246 6.45 20.99 -1.82
C VAL A 246 4.95 21.07 -1.55
N CYS A 247 4.23 20.01 -1.89
CA CYS A 247 2.77 19.97 -1.76
C CYS A 247 2.34 19.87 -0.28
N THR A 248 1.40 20.73 0.11
CA THR A 248 0.60 20.57 1.32
C THR A 248 -0.62 19.72 1.01
N TRP A 249 -0.87 18.73 1.84
CA TRP A 249 -2.04 17.87 1.78
C TRP A 249 -3.08 18.41 2.77
N ASN A 250 -4.21 18.87 2.24
CA ASN A 250 -5.26 19.54 2.99
C ASN A 250 -6.45 18.58 3.20
N PRO A 251 -6.91 18.38 4.46
CA PRO A 251 -8.08 17.53 4.71
C PRO A 251 -9.33 18.15 4.09
N THR A 252 -10.15 17.31 3.44
CA THR A 252 -11.42 17.75 2.86
C THR A 252 -12.56 17.80 3.87
N GLY A 253 -12.38 17.18 5.04
CA GLY A 253 -13.45 16.93 6.01
C GLY A 253 -14.41 15.81 5.57
N GLN A 254 -14.08 15.09 4.50
CA GLN A 254 -14.89 14.02 3.94
C GLN A 254 -14.05 12.77 3.65
N ASN A 255 -14.71 11.62 3.60
CA ASN A 255 -14.19 10.40 3.04
C ASN A 255 -14.40 10.35 1.51
N ILE A 256 -13.92 9.30 0.83
CA ILE A 256 -13.99 9.21 -0.63
C ILE A 256 -15.43 9.06 -1.15
N LYS A 257 -16.36 8.58 -0.33
CA LYS A 257 -17.79 8.46 -0.64
C LYS A 257 -18.59 9.75 -0.34
N GLY A 258 -17.92 10.82 0.14
CA GLY A 258 -18.52 12.12 0.47
C GLY A 258 -19.17 12.19 1.85
N GLY A 259 -19.05 11.14 2.68
CA GLY A 259 -19.51 11.11 4.06
C GLY A 259 -18.48 11.66 5.06
N LEU A 260 -18.79 11.61 6.35
CA LEU A 260 -17.84 11.95 7.41
C LEU A 260 -16.72 10.92 7.45
N PRO A 261 -15.45 11.35 7.63
CA PRO A 261 -14.33 10.43 7.75
C PRO A 261 -14.32 9.73 9.11
N SER A 262 -13.66 8.58 9.20
CA SER A 262 -13.50 7.77 10.42
C SER A 262 -12.72 8.49 11.52
N ARG A 263 -11.83 9.42 11.15
CA ARG A 263 -10.96 10.21 12.04
C ARG A 263 -10.61 11.55 11.39
N GLU A 264 -9.94 12.41 12.14
CA GLU A 264 -9.44 13.68 11.64
C GLU A 264 -7.92 13.63 11.43
N ILE A 265 -7.46 14.19 10.32
CA ILE A 265 -6.04 14.38 10.00
C ILE A 265 -5.88 15.87 9.65
N GLY A 266 -4.91 16.56 10.27
CA GLY A 266 -4.61 17.95 9.96
C GLY A 266 -3.82 18.11 8.65
N ALA A 267 -3.83 19.33 8.10
CA ALA A 267 -3.03 19.67 6.93
C ALA A 267 -1.53 19.49 7.22
N HIS A 268 -0.79 18.94 6.25
CA HIS A 268 0.64 18.67 6.39
C HIS A 268 1.33 18.46 5.04
N THR A 269 2.64 18.66 5.02
CA THR A 269 3.51 18.24 3.91
C THR A 269 4.00 16.81 4.13
N SER A 270 4.50 16.17 3.07
CA SER A 270 5.15 14.85 3.21
C SER A 270 6.37 14.87 4.14
N ALA A 271 7.03 16.02 4.29
CA ALA A 271 8.14 16.19 5.24
C ALA A 271 7.68 16.17 6.70
N GLU A 272 6.50 16.71 6.98
CA GLU A 272 5.93 16.80 8.33
C GLU A 272 5.20 15.52 8.76
N ALA A 273 4.84 14.66 7.81
CA ALA A 273 4.05 13.46 8.07
C ALA A 273 4.62 12.57 9.20
N HIS A 274 5.95 12.52 9.32
CA HIS A 274 6.63 11.66 10.31
C HIS A 274 6.61 12.18 11.74
N SER A 275 6.38 13.47 11.93
CA SER A 275 6.30 14.10 13.27
C SER A 275 4.88 14.16 13.83
N ARG A 276 3.91 13.69 13.07
CA ARG A 276 2.49 13.79 13.43
C ARG A 276 2.02 12.60 14.25
N THR A 277 1.13 12.88 15.18
CA THR A 277 0.47 11.89 16.04
C THR A 277 -0.93 11.49 15.54
N ASP A 278 -1.44 12.15 14.50
CA ASP A 278 -2.74 11.88 13.89
C ASP A 278 -2.64 11.04 12.59
N LEU A 279 -1.42 10.62 12.24
CA LEU A 279 -1.12 9.73 11.13
C LEU A 279 -0.73 8.32 11.57
#